data_430b14485e65a959ffbde27a965623ea
#
_entry.id   430b14485e65a959ffbde27a965623ea
#
_cell.length_a   1.000
_cell.length_b   1.000
_cell.length_c   1.000
_cell.angle_alpha   90.00
_cell.angle_beta   90.00
_cell.angle_gamma   90.00
#
_symmetry.space_group_name_H-M   'P 1'
#
loop_
_entity.id
_entity.type
_entity.pdbx_description
1 polymer ?
#
loop_
_entity_poly.entity_id
_entity_poly.type
_entity_poly.pdbx_seq_one_letter_code
_entity_poly.pdbx_strand_id
1 'polypeptide(L)'
;MRNLLELINKHNHLLLFILLESFALFLIVQNSQFHKAAFLNSTNGVTAKSFAVISNIREYFSLKKTNDLLLLENAKFKSLISYQNTDTISSTDPYQYISATIINNSVAKANNYLTLDKGEIDGIKKGMGVISERGVIGIVKETSKRYSTVLSILHSQSKLSVAIKKNNHFGSLQWDGKSYKKARIYDIPSHVKLTIGDTIITSGFSHIFPSKIDLGLISEIDTENDDKFHKIKMTFIEDLKQLRYVNVCESLNKNEKINLEKSLDE
;
A
#
# COMPACT_ATOMS: atom_id res chain seq x y z
N MET A 1 -45.69 -36.27 15.32
CA MET A 1 -46.40 -37.09 14.29
C MET A 1 -47.93 -36.81 14.26
N ARG A 2 -48.65 -36.71 15.42
CA ARG A 2 -50.10 -36.45 15.47
C ARG A 2 -50.49 -35.12 14.74
N ASN A 3 -49.80 -34.05 14.94
CA ASN A 3 -50.08 -32.74 14.32
C ASN A 3 -49.97 -32.75 12.78
N LEU A 4 -49.11 -33.60 12.23
CA LEU A 4 -48.92 -33.75 10.78
C LEU A 4 -50.07 -34.55 10.15
N LEU A 5 -50.57 -35.56 10.85
CA LEU A 5 -51.74 -36.34 10.43
C LEU A 5 -53.04 -35.49 10.52
N GLU A 6 -53.18 -34.64 11.52
CA GLU A 6 -54.32 -33.72 11.65
C GLU A 6 -54.29 -32.66 10.53
N LEU A 7 -53.14 -32.14 10.14
CA LEU A 7 -52.98 -31.18 9.05
C LEU A 7 -53.35 -31.83 7.69
N ILE A 8 -52.91 -33.06 7.48
CA ILE A 8 -53.23 -33.83 6.26
C ILE A 8 -54.75 -34.09 6.18
N ASN A 9 -55.39 -34.52 7.29
CA ASN A 9 -56.81 -34.78 7.31
C ASN A 9 -57.67 -33.51 7.16
N LYS A 10 -57.21 -32.39 7.68
CA LYS A 10 -57.90 -31.11 7.59
C LYS A 10 -57.89 -30.49 6.18
N HIS A 11 -56.84 -30.74 5.42
CA HIS A 11 -56.62 -30.16 4.09
C HIS A 11 -56.44 -31.22 2.98
N ASN A 12 -57.00 -32.41 3.18
CA ASN A 12 -56.79 -33.55 2.27
C ASN A 12 -57.20 -33.24 0.80
N HIS A 13 -58.29 -32.48 0.58
CA HIS A 13 -58.75 -32.10 -0.74
C HIS A 13 -57.76 -31.14 -1.42
N LEU A 14 -57.20 -30.20 -0.67
CA LEU A 14 -56.24 -29.25 -1.18
C LEU A 14 -54.89 -29.91 -1.50
N LEU A 15 -54.44 -30.84 -0.63
CA LEU A 15 -53.23 -31.62 -0.84
C LEU A 15 -53.37 -32.56 -2.05
N LEU A 16 -54.54 -33.21 -2.18
CA LEU A 16 -54.82 -34.07 -3.32
C LEU A 16 -54.88 -33.27 -4.62
N PHE A 17 -55.45 -32.07 -4.61
CA PHE A 17 -55.48 -31.18 -5.77
C PHE A 17 -54.07 -30.79 -6.19
N ILE A 18 -53.21 -30.30 -5.26
CA ILE A 18 -51.83 -29.94 -5.55
C ILE A 18 -51.04 -31.11 -6.08
N LEU A 19 -51.25 -32.32 -5.53
CA LEU A 19 -50.58 -33.52 -6.00
C LEU A 19 -50.99 -33.90 -7.44
N LEU A 20 -52.29 -33.83 -7.73
CA LEU A 20 -52.78 -34.13 -9.10
C LEU A 20 -52.33 -33.06 -10.09
N GLU A 21 -52.33 -31.79 -9.73
CA GLU A 21 -51.87 -30.71 -10.59
C GLU A 21 -50.36 -30.81 -10.87
N SER A 22 -49.57 -31.10 -9.84
CA SER A 22 -48.13 -31.35 -9.99
C SER A 22 -47.88 -32.57 -10.91
N PHE A 23 -48.66 -33.64 -10.77
CA PHE A 23 -48.53 -34.81 -11.61
C PHE A 23 -48.94 -34.50 -13.07
N ALA A 24 -50.03 -33.74 -13.28
CA ALA A 24 -50.44 -33.29 -14.60
C ALA A 24 -49.36 -32.42 -15.29
N LEU A 25 -48.79 -31.45 -14.56
CA LEU A 25 -47.67 -30.64 -15.06
C LEU A 25 -46.45 -31.50 -15.41
N PHE A 26 -46.11 -32.48 -14.57
CA PHE A 26 -45.04 -33.42 -14.84
C PHE A 26 -45.27 -34.21 -16.15
N LEU A 27 -46.48 -34.73 -16.38
CA LEU A 27 -46.82 -35.44 -17.59
C LEU A 27 -46.76 -34.54 -18.84
N ILE A 28 -47.22 -33.27 -18.73
CA ILE A 28 -47.14 -32.30 -19.84
C ILE A 28 -45.69 -32.06 -20.23
N VAL A 29 -44.80 -31.81 -19.26
CA VAL A 29 -43.37 -31.60 -19.51
C VAL A 29 -42.72 -32.87 -20.08
N GLN A 30 -43.12 -34.04 -19.60
CA GLN A 30 -42.55 -35.31 -20.04
C GLN A 30 -42.92 -35.70 -21.47
N ASN A 31 -44.18 -35.39 -21.90
CA ASN A 31 -44.74 -35.82 -23.18
C ASN A 31 -44.50 -34.83 -24.33
N SER A 32 -44.10 -33.57 -24.04
CA SER A 32 -43.89 -32.57 -25.10
C SER A 32 -42.41 -32.24 -25.26
N GLN A 33 -41.82 -32.50 -26.41
CA GLN A 33 -40.45 -32.14 -26.79
C GLN A 33 -40.23 -30.64 -26.73
N PHE A 34 -41.25 -29.82 -27.04
CA PHE A 34 -41.19 -28.39 -27.02
C PHE A 34 -41.08 -27.82 -25.59
N HIS A 35 -41.88 -28.38 -24.67
CA HIS A 35 -41.81 -27.96 -23.26
C HIS A 35 -40.53 -28.40 -22.56
N LYS A 36 -39.97 -29.55 -22.92
CA LYS A 36 -38.64 -29.98 -22.45
C LYS A 36 -37.56 -28.98 -22.87
N ALA A 37 -37.53 -28.55 -24.12
CA ALA A 37 -36.55 -27.62 -24.65
C ALA A 37 -36.70 -26.23 -23.99
N ALA A 38 -37.94 -25.75 -23.81
CA ALA A 38 -38.21 -24.46 -23.13
C ALA A 38 -37.82 -24.48 -21.64
N PHE A 39 -38.10 -25.56 -20.92
CA PHE A 39 -37.73 -25.75 -19.52
C PHE A 39 -36.20 -25.83 -19.35
N LEU A 40 -35.49 -26.61 -20.17
CA LEU A 40 -34.04 -26.73 -20.16
C LEU A 40 -33.37 -25.39 -20.51
N ASN A 41 -33.89 -24.61 -21.45
CA ASN A 41 -33.36 -23.29 -21.80
C ASN A 41 -33.58 -22.28 -20.69
N SER A 42 -34.73 -22.29 -19.98
CA SER A 42 -34.99 -21.42 -18.84
C SER A 42 -34.11 -21.75 -17.65
N THR A 43 -33.91 -23.05 -17.34
CA THR A 43 -33.02 -23.47 -16.24
C THR A 43 -31.56 -23.16 -16.55
N ASN A 44 -31.11 -23.30 -17.80
CA ASN A 44 -29.73 -22.93 -18.20
C ASN A 44 -29.47 -21.43 -18.02
N GLY A 45 -30.45 -20.57 -18.27
CA GLY A 45 -30.33 -19.12 -18.06
C GLY A 45 -30.19 -18.73 -16.57
N VAL A 46 -30.94 -19.40 -15.69
CA VAL A 46 -30.89 -19.15 -14.24
C VAL A 46 -29.59 -19.72 -13.64
N THR A 47 -29.22 -20.92 -14.02
CA THR A 47 -27.97 -21.55 -13.54
C THR A 47 -26.74 -20.79 -14.05
N ALA A 48 -26.71 -20.33 -15.30
CA ALA A 48 -25.60 -19.55 -15.85
C ALA A 48 -25.45 -18.22 -15.09
N LYS A 49 -26.54 -17.52 -14.75
CA LYS A 49 -26.48 -16.31 -13.93
C LYS A 49 -25.99 -16.58 -12.51
N SER A 50 -26.42 -17.68 -11.91
CA SER A 50 -25.98 -18.08 -10.56
C SER A 50 -24.48 -18.42 -10.55
N PHE A 51 -23.99 -19.15 -11.57
CA PHE A 51 -22.56 -19.44 -11.71
C PHE A 51 -21.74 -18.17 -11.95
N ALA A 52 -22.23 -17.21 -12.74
CA ALA A 52 -21.56 -15.92 -12.95
C ALA A 52 -21.42 -15.13 -11.65
N VAL A 53 -22.45 -15.08 -10.82
CA VAL A 53 -22.40 -14.40 -9.51
C VAL A 53 -21.39 -15.09 -8.57
N ILE A 54 -21.42 -16.43 -8.51
CA ILE A 54 -20.47 -17.20 -7.69
C ILE A 54 -19.02 -17.03 -8.18
N SER A 55 -18.83 -17.01 -9.51
CA SER A 55 -17.52 -16.77 -10.13
C SER A 55 -16.99 -15.38 -9.77
N ASN A 56 -17.81 -14.34 -9.91
CA ASN A 56 -17.42 -12.97 -9.55
C ASN A 56 -17.06 -12.83 -8.06
N ILE A 57 -17.80 -13.53 -7.18
CA ILE A 57 -17.49 -13.55 -5.74
C ILE A 57 -16.15 -14.25 -5.49
N ARG A 58 -15.90 -15.40 -6.12
CA ARG A 58 -14.61 -16.09 -6.01
C ARG A 58 -13.46 -15.25 -6.55
N GLU A 59 -13.65 -14.60 -7.68
CA GLU A 59 -12.67 -13.69 -8.27
C GLU A 59 -12.34 -12.54 -7.32
N TYR A 60 -13.34 -11.92 -6.71
CA TYR A 60 -13.13 -10.87 -5.71
C TYR A 60 -12.27 -11.35 -4.52
N PHE A 61 -12.54 -12.55 -3.98
CA PHE A 61 -11.72 -13.12 -2.91
C PHE A 61 -10.32 -13.54 -3.37
N SER A 62 -10.17 -13.97 -4.63
CA SER A 62 -8.86 -14.32 -5.19
C SER A 62 -7.97 -13.09 -5.44
N LEU A 63 -8.58 -11.92 -5.74
CA LEU A 63 -7.86 -10.66 -5.97
C LEU A 63 -6.96 -10.27 -4.80
N LYS A 64 -7.44 -10.43 -3.56
CA LYS A 64 -6.62 -10.16 -2.38
C LYS A 64 -5.38 -11.04 -2.35
N LYS A 65 -5.55 -12.35 -2.53
CA LYS A 65 -4.44 -13.32 -2.53
C LYS A 65 -3.44 -13.05 -3.65
N THR A 66 -3.95 -12.73 -4.85
CA THR A 66 -3.11 -12.38 -6.00
C THR A 66 -2.34 -11.09 -5.76
N ASN A 67 -2.99 -10.08 -5.15
CA ASN A 67 -2.34 -8.84 -4.78
C ASN A 67 -1.23 -9.06 -3.74
N ASP A 68 -1.49 -9.85 -2.71
CA ASP A 68 -0.48 -10.20 -1.69
C ASP A 68 0.73 -10.93 -2.31
N LEU A 69 0.50 -11.84 -3.27
CA LEU A 69 1.57 -12.51 -4.03
C LEU A 69 2.37 -11.52 -4.87
N LEU A 70 1.70 -10.64 -5.62
CA LEU A 70 2.36 -9.62 -6.43
C LEU A 70 3.20 -8.65 -5.58
N LEU A 71 2.74 -8.31 -4.38
CA LEU A 71 3.51 -7.48 -3.45
C LEU A 71 4.80 -8.18 -2.99
N LEU A 72 4.73 -9.48 -2.68
CA LEU A 72 5.90 -10.27 -2.31
C LEU A 72 6.89 -10.40 -3.47
N GLU A 73 6.40 -10.65 -4.69
CA GLU A 73 7.23 -10.70 -5.89
C GLU A 73 7.90 -9.35 -6.17
N ASN A 74 7.16 -8.26 -6.10
CA ASN A 74 7.71 -6.91 -6.27
C ASN A 74 8.80 -6.58 -5.24
N ALA A 75 8.60 -6.93 -3.96
CA ALA A 75 9.63 -6.73 -2.94
C ALA A 75 10.88 -7.56 -3.23
N LYS A 76 10.71 -8.82 -3.66
CA LYS A 76 11.82 -9.69 -4.05
C LYS A 76 12.57 -9.13 -5.27
N PHE A 77 11.88 -8.69 -6.32
CA PHE A 77 12.51 -8.07 -7.48
C PHE A 77 13.26 -6.79 -7.13
N LYS A 78 12.68 -5.91 -6.29
CA LYS A 78 13.38 -4.71 -5.80
C LYS A 78 14.67 -5.06 -5.06
N SER A 79 14.65 -6.09 -4.21
CA SER A 79 15.84 -6.57 -3.51
C SER A 79 16.90 -7.11 -4.48
N LEU A 80 16.51 -7.90 -5.50
CA LEU A 80 17.43 -8.45 -6.50
C LEU A 80 18.05 -7.36 -7.36
N ILE A 81 17.27 -6.38 -7.82
CA ILE A 81 17.76 -5.25 -8.62
C ILE A 81 18.73 -4.40 -7.78
N SER A 82 18.41 -4.19 -6.51
CA SER A 82 19.29 -3.48 -5.59
C SER A 82 20.65 -4.18 -5.41
N TYR A 83 20.66 -5.52 -5.38
CA TYR A 83 21.86 -6.32 -5.26
C TYR A 83 22.70 -6.32 -6.55
N GLN A 84 22.08 -6.43 -7.72
CA GLN A 84 22.77 -6.44 -9.02
C GLN A 84 23.42 -5.10 -9.38
N ASN A 85 22.86 -3.98 -8.95
CA ASN A 85 23.43 -2.65 -9.19
C ASN A 85 24.72 -2.38 -8.41
N THR A 86 25.13 -3.30 -7.53
CA THR A 86 26.37 -3.21 -6.75
C THR A 86 27.61 -3.59 -7.62
N ASP A 87 27.43 -4.35 -8.71
CA ASP A 87 28.54 -4.80 -9.59
C ASP A 87 28.96 -3.76 -10.65
N THR A 88 28.15 -2.76 -10.88
CA THR A 88 28.51 -1.61 -11.75
C THR A 88 28.78 -0.41 -10.86
N ILE A 89 29.98 0.16 -10.92
CA ILE A 89 30.59 1.36 -10.29
C ILE A 89 29.60 2.47 -9.77
N SER A 90 28.34 2.16 -9.61
CA SER A 90 27.33 3.01 -9.02
C SER A 90 27.17 2.60 -7.55
N SER A 91 27.69 3.43 -6.66
CA SER A 91 27.73 3.31 -5.20
C SER A 91 26.33 3.25 -4.54
N THR A 92 25.51 2.29 -4.95
CA THR A 92 24.18 2.10 -4.36
C THR A 92 24.26 0.92 -3.40
N ASP A 93 24.11 1.19 -2.11
CA ASP A 93 24.07 0.14 -1.10
C ASP A 93 22.95 -0.86 -1.41
N PRO A 94 23.21 -2.17 -1.20
CA PRO A 94 22.18 -3.16 -1.34
C PRO A 94 21.10 -2.98 -0.24
N TYR A 95 19.84 -2.98 -0.66
CA TYR A 95 18.70 -2.89 0.23
C TYR A 95 17.87 -4.17 0.15
N GLN A 96 17.41 -4.62 1.32
CA GLN A 96 16.37 -5.63 1.43
C GLN A 96 15.02 -4.96 1.61
N TYR A 97 13.97 -5.53 1.01
CA TYR A 97 12.63 -4.99 1.09
C TYR A 97 11.64 -6.02 1.64
N ILE A 98 10.78 -5.58 2.54
CA ILE A 98 9.68 -6.35 3.13
C ILE A 98 8.38 -5.63 2.82
N SER A 99 7.49 -6.26 2.06
CA SER A 99 6.17 -5.67 1.77
C SER A 99 5.27 -5.75 2.99
N ALA A 100 4.52 -4.67 3.25
CA ALA A 100 3.57 -4.57 4.33
C ALA A 100 2.32 -3.79 3.93
N THR A 101 1.22 -4.04 4.64
CA THR A 101 -0.05 -3.31 4.47
C THR A 101 -0.23 -2.33 5.62
N ILE A 102 -0.68 -1.13 5.30
CA ILE A 102 -1.04 -0.12 6.30
C ILE A 102 -2.43 -0.46 6.86
N ILE A 103 -2.51 -0.72 8.15
CA ILE A 103 -3.77 -1.01 8.87
C ILE A 103 -4.33 0.20 9.61
N ASN A 104 -3.48 1.21 9.89
CA ASN A 104 -3.90 2.49 10.46
C ASN A 104 -2.99 3.60 9.93
N ASN A 105 -3.56 4.79 9.66
CA ASN A 105 -2.84 5.94 9.14
C ASN A 105 -3.43 7.23 9.69
N SER A 106 -2.59 8.13 10.20
CA SER A 106 -3.00 9.48 10.58
C SER A 106 -2.24 10.53 9.77
N VAL A 107 -2.93 11.60 9.34
CA VAL A 107 -2.36 12.70 8.55
C VAL A 107 -2.80 14.09 9.05
N ALA A 108 -3.65 14.14 10.10
CA ALA A 108 -4.27 15.37 10.57
C ALA A 108 -3.80 15.82 11.96
N LYS A 109 -2.82 15.13 12.54
CA LYS A 109 -2.27 15.43 13.86
C LYS A 109 -0.90 16.11 13.71
N ALA A 110 -0.40 16.76 14.74
CA ALA A 110 0.99 17.23 14.78
C ALA A 110 1.99 16.07 14.80
N ASN A 111 1.61 14.96 15.43
CA ASN A 111 2.39 13.74 15.56
C ASN A 111 1.64 12.60 14.85
N ASN A 112 1.96 12.38 13.59
CA ASN A 112 1.32 11.36 12.76
C ASN A 112 2.13 10.07 12.78
N TYR A 113 1.41 8.96 12.89
CA TYR A 113 1.95 7.60 12.86
C TYR A 113 1.13 6.72 11.93
N LEU A 114 1.77 5.68 11.41
CA LEU A 114 1.11 4.59 10.70
C LEU A 114 1.35 3.29 11.45
N THR A 115 0.45 2.32 11.26
CA THR A 115 0.63 0.96 11.78
C THR A 115 0.64 -0.02 10.60
N LEU A 116 1.61 -0.92 10.58
CA LEU A 116 1.76 -1.96 9.57
C LEU A 116 1.33 -3.32 10.13
N ASP A 117 0.83 -4.20 9.25
CA ASP A 117 0.43 -5.59 9.53
C ASP A 117 1.61 -6.57 9.64
N LYS A 118 2.84 -6.04 9.70
CA LYS A 118 4.09 -6.79 9.79
C LYS A 118 4.90 -6.33 10.99
N GLY A 119 5.64 -7.27 11.63
CA GLY A 119 6.42 -7.03 12.83
C GLY A 119 7.75 -7.79 12.87
N GLU A 120 8.21 -8.08 14.08
CA GLU A 120 9.52 -8.72 14.31
C GLU A 120 9.63 -10.11 13.66
N ILE A 121 8.57 -10.92 13.67
CA ILE A 121 8.58 -12.24 13.01
C ILE A 121 8.70 -12.17 11.50
N ASP A 122 8.37 -11.04 10.90
CA ASP A 122 8.53 -10.78 9.47
C ASP A 122 9.88 -10.14 9.15
N GLY A 123 10.73 -9.89 10.16
CA GLY A 123 12.06 -9.31 10.02
C GLY A 123 12.09 -7.78 10.13
N ILE A 124 10.96 -7.11 10.50
CA ILE A 124 10.94 -5.66 10.68
C ILE A 124 11.60 -5.29 12.01
N LYS A 125 12.50 -4.29 11.95
CA LYS A 125 13.24 -3.76 13.08
C LYS A 125 13.08 -2.25 13.18
N LYS A 126 13.24 -1.71 14.38
CA LYS A 126 13.29 -0.27 14.64
C LYS A 126 14.39 0.41 13.80
N GLY A 127 14.07 1.56 13.22
CA GLY A 127 15.00 2.35 12.42
C GLY A 127 15.08 1.92 10.94
N MET A 128 14.27 0.97 10.47
CA MET A 128 14.10 0.68 9.06
C MET A 128 13.31 1.77 8.38
N GLY A 129 13.60 2.05 7.10
CA GLY A 129 12.86 2.98 6.27
C GLY A 129 11.56 2.37 5.77
N VAL A 130 10.56 3.21 5.53
CA VAL A 130 9.28 2.81 4.92
C VAL A 130 9.04 3.68 3.70
N ILE A 131 8.86 3.04 2.55
CA ILE A 131 8.67 3.69 1.26
C ILE A 131 7.42 3.15 0.56
N SER A 132 6.82 3.98 -0.29
CA SER A 132 5.83 3.56 -1.29
C SER A 132 6.50 3.38 -2.66
N GLU A 133 5.70 3.22 -3.70
CA GLU A 133 6.21 3.26 -5.07
C GLU A 133 6.66 4.67 -5.50
N ARG A 134 6.11 5.71 -4.89
CA ARG A 134 6.25 7.11 -5.29
C ARG A 134 6.94 8.01 -4.26
N GLY A 135 7.45 7.45 -3.15
CA GLY A 135 8.09 8.29 -2.17
C GLY A 135 8.40 7.63 -0.82
N VAL A 136 8.96 8.42 0.07
CA VAL A 136 9.21 8.03 1.46
C VAL A 136 7.96 8.26 2.30
N ILE A 137 7.65 7.30 3.16
CA ILE A 137 6.48 7.35 4.06
C ILE A 137 6.89 7.64 5.49
N GLY A 138 8.01 7.09 5.95
CA GLY A 138 8.48 7.31 7.31
C GLY A 138 9.54 6.31 7.74
N ILE A 139 9.73 6.20 9.06
CA ILE A 139 10.74 5.34 9.69
C ILE A 139 10.05 4.49 10.76
N VAL A 140 10.37 3.20 10.84
CA VAL A 140 9.86 2.29 11.88
C VAL A 140 10.30 2.80 13.25
N LYS A 141 9.34 3.16 14.10
CA LYS A 141 9.58 3.71 15.45
C LYS A 141 9.64 2.62 16.50
N GLU A 142 8.67 1.72 16.49
CA GLU A 142 8.56 0.60 17.43
C GLU A 142 8.01 -0.63 16.72
N THR A 143 8.40 -1.82 17.20
CA THR A 143 7.94 -3.10 16.68
C THR A 143 7.35 -3.94 17.80
N SER A 144 6.39 -4.76 17.44
CA SER A 144 5.87 -5.85 18.23
C SER A 144 5.97 -7.15 17.44
N LYS A 145 5.59 -8.26 18.03
CA LYS A 145 5.69 -9.56 17.37
C LYS A 145 5.10 -9.60 15.96
N ARG A 146 3.91 -8.98 15.73
CA ARG A 146 3.17 -9.04 14.48
C ARG A 146 2.90 -7.69 13.83
N TYR A 147 3.18 -6.60 14.48
CA TYR A 147 2.87 -5.25 14.01
C TYR A 147 4.05 -4.32 14.20
N SER A 148 4.09 -3.25 13.42
CA SER A 148 5.06 -2.17 13.62
C SER A 148 4.40 -0.82 13.52
N THR A 149 4.93 0.15 14.26
CA THR A 149 4.51 1.55 14.23
C THR A 149 5.56 2.35 13.50
N VAL A 150 5.13 3.17 12.55
CA VAL A 150 5.98 4.03 11.71
C VAL A 150 5.76 5.47 12.09
N LEU A 151 6.84 6.19 12.37
CA LEU A 151 6.86 7.64 12.48
C LEU A 151 6.74 8.20 11.05
N SER A 152 5.62 8.86 10.77
CA SER A 152 5.32 9.40 9.44
C SER A 152 6.29 10.52 9.06
N ILE A 153 6.52 10.70 7.76
CA ILE A 153 7.18 11.90 7.24
C ILE A 153 6.39 13.17 7.59
N LEU A 154 5.07 13.03 7.87
CA LEU A 154 4.19 14.09 8.39
C LEU A 154 4.21 14.16 9.93
N HIS A 155 5.35 13.96 10.54
CA HIS A 155 5.51 14.09 11.99
C HIS A 155 6.39 15.30 12.31
N SER A 156 6.06 16.05 13.36
CA SER A 156 6.80 17.26 13.76
C SER A 156 8.31 17.04 14.00
N GLN A 157 8.68 15.83 14.45
CA GLN A 157 10.07 15.43 14.69
C GLN A 157 10.73 14.74 13.48
N SER A 158 10.00 14.56 12.37
CA SER A 158 10.56 13.92 11.18
C SER A 158 11.51 14.87 10.46
N LYS A 159 12.75 14.43 10.27
CA LYS A 159 13.77 15.11 9.46
C LYS A 159 14.32 14.11 8.46
N LEU A 160 14.32 14.49 7.19
CA LEU A 160 14.84 13.65 6.12
C LEU A 160 15.89 14.41 5.33
N SER A 161 17.06 13.79 5.14
CA SER A 161 18.09 14.34 4.26
C SER A 161 17.67 14.17 2.80
N VAL A 162 17.59 15.27 2.08
CA VAL A 162 17.12 15.33 0.69
C VAL A 162 18.15 16.00 -0.21
N ALA A 163 17.98 15.82 -1.51
CA ALA A 163 18.76 16.53 -2.52
C ALA A 163 17.87 17.04 -3.64
N ILE A 164 18.32 18.05 -4.35
CA ILE A 164 17.69 18.51 -5.59
C ILE A 164 18.20 17.64 -6.73
N LYS A 165 17.31 16.96 -7.44
CA LYS A 165 17.64 16.00 -8.51
C LYS A 165 18.54 16.60 -9.59
N LYS A 166 18.35 17.89 -9.91
CA LYS A 166 19.03 18.59 -11.02
C LYS A 166 20.50 18.89 -10.76
N ASN A 167 20.86 19.26 -9.53
CA ASN A 167 22.18 19.78 -9.20
C ASN A 167 22.82 19.14 -7.97
N ASN A 168 22.15 18.13 -7.36
CA ASN A 168 22.57 17.39 -6.18
C ASN A 168 22.92 18.25 -4.93
N HIS A 169 22.37 19.47 -4.81
CA HIS A 169 22.49 20.23 -3.57
C HIS A 169 21.62 19.60 -2.49
N PHE A 170 22.22 19.42 -1.32
CA PHE A 170 21.60 18.76 -0.17
C PHE A 170 20.85 19.73 0.70
N GLY A 171 19.79 19.24 1.35
CA GLY A 171 18.99 19.98 2.28
C GLY A 171 18.29 19.04 3.26
N SER A 172 17.50 19.61 4.15
CA SER A 172 16.74 18.90 5.17
C SER A 172 15.25 19.16 4.95
N LEU A 173 14.49 18.07 4.76
CA LEU A 173 13.03 18.12 4.62
C LEU A 173 12.39 17.97 5.99
N GLN A 174 11.47 18.88 6.32
CA GLN A 174 10.65 18.83 7.53
C GLN A 174 9.21 19.18 7.19
N TRP A 175 8.27 18.52 7.85
CA TRP A 175 6.86 18.87 7.78
C TRP A 175 6.53 20.01 8.74
N ASP A 176 5.76 21.01 8.30
CA ASP A 176 5.42 22.20 9.09
C ASP A 176 4.12 22.07 9.90
N GLY A 177 3.49 20.90 9.90
CA GLY A 177 2.26 20.65 10.66
C GLY A 177 0.98 21.20 10.02
N LYS A 178 1.05 21.84 8.84
CA LYS A 178 -0.09 22.56 8.26
C LYS A 178 -0.86 21.76 7.22
N SER A 179 -0.16 21.16 6.26
CA SER A 179 -0.78 20.46 5.15
C SER A 179 -0.12 19.11 4.91
N TYR A 180 -0.92 18.05 4.81
CA TYR A 180 -0.39 16.70 4.49
C TYR A 180 0.16 16.59 3.06
N LYS A 181 -0.06 17.60 2.21
CA LYS A 181 0.43 17.63 0.84
C LYS A 181 1.74 18.40 0.67
N LYS A 182 2.15 19.20 1.65
CA LYS A 182 3.30 20.11 1.54
C LYS A 182 4.28 19.87 2.69
N ALA A 183 5.57 20.10 2.39
CA ALA A 183 6.64 20.16 3.39
C ALA A 183 7.57 21.32 3.10
N ARG A 184 8.47 21.62 4.03
CA ARG A 184 9.52 22.63 3.88
C ARG A 184 10.87 21.99 3.71
N ILE A 185 11.73 22.65 2.95
CA ILE A 185 13.13 22.27 2.77
C ILE A 185 13.98 23.41 3.34
N TYR A 186 14.94 23.03 4.15
CA TYR A 186 15.90 23.88 4.80
C TYR A 186 17.32 23.56 4.33
N ASP A 187 18.26 24.40 4.70
CA ASP A 187 19.71 24.20 4.53
C ASP A 187 20.21 24.22 3.06
N ILE A 188 19.42 24.76 2.12
CA ILE A 188 19.87 24.96 0.73
C ILE A 188 20.40 26.40 0.60
N PRO A 189 21.71 26.60 0.25
CA PRO A 189 22.30 27.92 0.15
C PRO A 189 21.64 28.82 -0.89
N SER A 190 21.51 30.12 -0.59
CA SER A 190 20.82 31.10 -1.46
C SER A 190 21.46 31.31 -2.82
N HIS A 191 22.76 30.99 -3.00
CA HIS A 191 23.43 31.07 -4.30
C HIS A 191 23.05 29.95 -5.27
N VAL A 192 22.36 28.88 -4.80
CA VAL A 192 21.93 27.76 -5.62
C VAL A 192 20.75 28.18 -6.49
N LYS A 193 20.88 28.01 -7.79
CA LYS A 193 19.79 28.31 -8.72
C LYS A 193 18.70 27.21 -8.64
N LEU A 194 17.50 27.61 -8.26
CA LEU A 194 16.33 26.78 -8.14
C LEU A 194 15.22 27.25 -9.06
N THR A 195 14.40 26.31 -9.52
CA THR A 195 13.21 26.60 -10.28
C THR A 195 12.00 25.89 -9.66
N ILE A 196 10.83 26.55 -9.70
CA ILE A 196 9.57 25.88 -9.35
C ILE A 196 9.39 24.72 -10.30
N GLY A 197 9.02 23.54 -9.73
CA GLY A 197 8.93 22.28 -10.47
C GLY A 197 10.19 21.40 -10.39
N ASP A 198 11.32 21.90 -9.85
CA ASP A 198 12.49 21.04 -9.61
C ASP A 198 12.12 19.88 -8.67
N THR A 199 12.59 18.68 -9.00
CA THR A 199 12.30 17.46 -8.23
C THR A 199 13.23 17.33 -7.02
N ILE A 200 12.65 17.02 -5.88
CA ILE A 200 13.35 16.70 -4.64
C ILE A 200 13.42 15.18 -4.49
N ILE A 201 14.60 14.68 -4.15
CA ILE A 201 14.91 13.25 -3.99
C ILE A 201 15.55 12.98 -2.63
N THR A 202 15.60 11.70 -2.22
CA THR A 202 16.42 11.28 -1.09
C THR A 202 17.91 11.41 -1.41
N SER A 203 18.71 11.93 -0.45
CA SER A 203 20.15 12.10 -0.62
C SER A 203 20.96 10.80 -0.52
N GLY A 204 20.44 9.79 0.23
CA GLY A 204 21.14 8.56 0.59
C GLY A 204 22.03 8.67 1.84
N PHE A 205 22.23 9.86 2.43
CA PHE A 205 23.13 10.06 3.58
C PHE A 205 22.60 9.47 4.90
N SER A 206 21.32 9.23 5.03
CA SER A 206 20.75 8.72 6.28
C SER A 206 20.99 7.23 6.52
N HIS A 207 21.56 6.48 5.57
CA HIS A 207 21.68 5.01 5.59
C HIS A 207 20.35 4.26 5.87
N ILE A 208 19.21 4.98 5.82
CA ILE A 208 17.87 4.44 6.07
C ILE A 208 17.14 4.23 4.76
N PHE A 209 17.29 5.17 3.83
CA PHE A 209 16.60 5.14 2.54
C PHE A 209 17.58 5.03 1.39
N PRO A 210 17.24 4.29 0.32
CA PRO A 210 17.97 4.37 -0.94
C PRO A 210 18.07 5.82 -1.42
N SER A 211 19.15 6.16 -2.09
CA SER A 211 19.28 7.45 -2.77
C SER A 211 18.36 7.54 -3.99
N LYS A 212 18.06 8.77 -4.42
CA LYS A 212 17.30 9.06 -5.65
C LYS A 212 15.83 8.62 -5.66
N ILE A 213 15.19 8.40 -4.50
CA ILE A 213 13.73 8.24 -4.43
C ILE A 213 13.11 9.61 -4.60
N ASP A 214 12.23 9.78 -5.58
CA ASP A 214 11.48 11.02 -5.81
C ASP A 214 10.52 11.27 -4.64
N LEU A 215 10.51 12.49 -4.08
CA LEU A 215 9.69 12.87 -2.91
C LEU A 215 8.60 13.86 -3.28
N GLY A 216 8.94 14.84 -4.10
CA GLY A 216 8.04 15.94 -4.43
C GLY A 216 8.67 16.93 -5.39
N LEU A 217 7.89 17.98 -5.68
CA LEU A 217 8.28 19.06 -6.55
C LEU A 217 8.32 20.37 -5.75
N ILE A 218 9.29 21.23 -6.04
CA ILE A 218 9.35 22.58 -5.48
C ILE A 218 8.10 23.34 -5.94
N SER A 219 7.31 23.82 -5.00
CA SER A 219 6.08 24.57 -5.26
C SER A 219 6.23 26.08 -5.02
N GLU A 220 7.07 26.48 -4.07
CA GLU A 220 7.31 27.87 -3.69
C GLU A 220 8.78 28.03 -3.29
N ILE A 221 9.39 29.14 -3.72
CA ILE A 221 10.74 29.54 -3.35
C ILE A 221 10.62 30.96 -2.80
N ASP A 222 11.00 31.16 -1.56
CA ASP A 222 11.09 32.47 -0.94
C ASP A 222 12.56 32.75 -0.62
N THR A 223 13.08 33.84 -1.18
CA THR A 223 14.47 34.26 -1.00
C THR A 223 14.43 35.71 -0.58
N GLU A 224 14.49 35.98 0.71
CA GLU A 224 14.72 37.31 1.20
C GLU A 224 16.18 37.71 0.89
N ASN A 225 16.40 38.96 0.51
CA ASN A 225 17.69 39.43 -0.02
C ASN A 225 18.87 39.30 0.97
N ASP A 226 18.62 39.04 2.26
CA ASP A 226 19.63 38.89 3.32
C ASP A 226 19.76 37.46 3.87
N ASP A 227 18.97 36.50 3.38
CA ASP A 227 18.99 35.13 3.88
C ASP A 227 20.14 34.32 3.27
N LYS A 228 20.92 33.62 4.10
CA LYS A 228 21.97 32.68 3.67
C LYS A 228 21.41 31.44 3.00
N PHE A 229 20.15 31.10 3.27
CA PHE A 229 19.49 29.90 2.79
C PHE A 229 18.12 30.21 2.21
N HIS A 230 17.73 29.44 1.19
CA HIS A 230 16.40 29.51 0.61
C HIS A 230 15.33 28.99 1.59
N LYS A 231 14.16 29.64 1.62
CA LYS A 231 12.94 29.11 2.24
C LYS A 231 12.10 28.43 1.18
N ILE A 232 12.13 27.11 1.13
CA ILE A 232 11.51 26.32 0.05
C ILE A 232 10.31 25.57 0.60
N LYS A 233 9.21 25.58 -0.15
CA LYS A 233 8.09 24.64 0.05
C LYS A 233 8.04 23.67 -1.11
N MET A 234 7.76 22.42 -0.80
CA MET A 234 7.52 21.38 -1.80
C MET A 234 6.13 20.75 -1.64
N THR A 235 5.62 20.19 -2.73
CA THR A 235 4.42 19.38 -2.74
C THR A 235 4.83 17.93 -2.93
N PHE A 236 4.34 17.01 -2.07
CA PHE A 236 4.60 15.58 -2.20
C PHE A 236 4.00 15.03 -3.49
N ILE A 237 4.69 14.08 -4.14
CA ILE A 237 4.17 13.32 -5.28
C ILE A 237 3.19 12.26 -4.79
N GLU A 238 3.48 11.65 -3.62
CA GLU A 238 2.67 10.61 -3.01
C GLU A 238 1.47 11.20 -2.25
N ASP A 239 0.29 10.62 -2.41
CA ASP A 239 -0.86 10.95 -1.55
C ASP A 239 -0.79 10.17 -0.24
N LEU A 240 -0.18 10.79 0.76
CA LEU A 240 0.04 10.21 2.08
C LEU A 240 -1.27 9.86 2.84
N LYS A 241 -2.42 10.30 2.36
CA LYS A 241 -3.74 9.98 2.93
C LYS A 241 -4.30 8.65 2.42
N GLN A 242 -3.97 8.28 1.16
CA GLN A 242 -4.56 7.11 0.49
C GLN A 242 -3.62 5.90 0.42
N LEU A 243 -2.60 5.88 1.25
CA LEU A 243 -1.62 4.81 1.31
C LEU A 243 -2.24 3.49 1.79
N ARG A 244 -1.95 2.41 1.09
CA ARG A 244 -2.38 1.07 1.47
C ARG A 244 -1.23 0.09 1.57
N TYR A 245 -0.32 0.09 0.60
CA TYR A 245 0.80 -0.83 0.52
C TYR A 245 2.11 -0.06 0.57
N VAL A 246 3.06 -0.61 1.31
CA VAL A 246 4.40 -0.04 1.49
C VAL A 246 5.46 -1.13 1.48
N ASN A 247 6.71 -0.74 1.25
CA ASN A 247 7.87 -1.58 1.43
C ASN A 247 8.71 -1.02 2.58
N VAL A 248 8.99 -1.88 3.55
CA VAL A 248 9.97 -1.58 4.60
C VAL A 248 11.35 -1.93 4.05
N CYS A 249 12.31 -1.01 4.09
CA CYS A 249 13.64 -1.18 3.53
C CYS A 249 14.71 -1.11 4.62
N GLU A 250 15.73 -1.97 4.50
CA GLU A 250 16.93 -2.00 5.34
C GLU A 250 18.16 -2.01 4.43
N SER A 251 19.12 -1.11 4.67
CA SER A 251 20.44 -1.18 4.07
C SER A 251 21.24 -2.30 4.70
N LEU A 252 21.76 -3.22 3.91
CA LEU A 252 22.54 -4.37 4.39
C LEU A 252 23.88 -3.94 5.00
N ASN A 253 24.46 -2.82 4.55
CA ASN A 253 25.75 -2.30 5.01
C ASN A 253 25.63 -1.21 6.08
N LYS A 254 24.40 -0.95 6.60
CA LYS A 254 24.16 0.14 7.56
C LYS A 254 25.05 0.07 8.80
N ASN A 255 25.17 -1.10 9.41
CA ASN A 255 25.93 -1.28 10.65
C ASN A 255 27.43 -1.07 10.44
N GLU A 256 27.99 -1.53 9.31
CA GLU A 256 29.37 -1.35 8.94
C GLU A 256 29.72 0.14 8.81
N LYS A 257 28.89 0.90 8.08
CA LYS A 257 29.06 2.34 7.90
C LYS A 257 28.98 3.12 9.22
N ILE A 258 27.96 2.83 10.04
CA ILE A 258 27.82 3.48 11.35
C ILE A 258 29.01 3.19 12.26
N ASN A 259 29.54 1.97 12.24
CA ASN A 259 30.70 1.60 13.06
C ASN A 259 31.97 2.31 12.56
N LEU A 260 32.13 2.45 11.24
CA LEU A 260 33.24 3.18 10.66
C LEU A 260 33.18 4.68 11.00
N GLU A 261 32.00 5.29 10.89
CA GLU A 261 31.80 6.71 11.26
C GLU A 261 32.10 6.96 12.73
N LYS A 262 31.64 6.08 13.64
CA LYS A 262 31.94 6.20 15.08
C LYS A 262 33.41 6.09 15.42
N SER A 263 34.18 5.30 14.68
CA SER A 263 35.61 5.19 14.90
C SER A 263 36.40 6.45 14.52
N LEU A 264 35.79 7.41 13.84
CA LEU A 264 36.40 8.71 13.51
C LEU A 264 36.14 9.77 14.59
N ASP A 265 35.17 9.53 15.47
CA ASP A 265 34.78 10.46 16.56
C ASP A 265 35.50 10.13 17.89
N GLU A 266 36.29 9.03 17.93
CA GLU A 266 37.19 8.62 19.01
C GLU A 266 38.65 9.06 18.69
#